data_955bcb48ff22722d423285ddf663e8f3
#
_entry.id   955bcb48ff22722d423285ddf663e8f3
#
_cell.length_a   1.000
_cell.length_b   1.000
_cell.length_c   1.000
_cell.angle_alpha   90.00
_cell.angle_beta   90.00
_cell.angle_gamma   90.00
#
_symmetry.space_group_name_H-M   'P 1'
#
loop_
_entity.id
_entity.type
_entity.pdbx_description
1 polymer ?
#
loop_
_entity_poly.entity_id
_entity_poly.type
_entity_poly.pdbx_seq_one_letter_code
_entity_poly.pdbx_strand_id
1 'polypeptide(L)'
;MKTIGIIGAMPSELVDIRKALPDSEIQKKAGFDYYINTVGDTRIVHVCSGIAKVNAAVCTQALIDTFQPDVIWNAGIAGGMNRDIHVCDVVVSSEVLPHDLDLHFLNDYPPYCGIFQADKVLIDLAVRTCDEFGVKSFVGRIVSGEAFVTSNTVKADIQQRLTPDAVDMESAAVGQCAYRNQVPFVSIRCISDNADDEGAMSFDQFEKIAAKRVADIVLRMAQTY
;
A
#
# COMPACT_ATOMS: atom_id res chain seq x y z
N MET A 1 0.00 8.46 23.17
CA MET A 1 -0.75 8.78 21.93
C MET A 1 -0.12 7.93 20.83
N LYS A 2 -0.89 7.06 20.20
CA LYS A 2 -0.41 6.27 19.06
C LYS A 2 -0.29 7.14 17.81
N THR A 3 0.66 6.83 16.93
CA THR A 3 0.85 7.52 15.65
C THR A 3 0.73 6.51 14.51
N ILE A 4 -0.19 6.76 13.58
CA ILE A 4 -0.39 5.96 12.37
C ILE A 4 0.13 6.77 11.18
N GLY A 5 1.04 6.19 10.40
CA GLY A 5 1.46 6.72 9.11
C GLY A 5 0.64 6.08 7.99
N ILE A 6 -0.05 6.87 7.17
CA ILE A 6 -0.80 6.40 6.00
C ILE A 6 -0.14 6.96 4.74
N ILE A 7 0.29 6.06 3.84
CA ILE A 7 0.97 6.41 2.60
C ILE A 7 0.11 5.97 1.42
N GLY A 8 -0.27 6.90 0.56
CA GLY A 8 -0.83 6.63 -0.75
C GLY A 8 0.09 7.20 -1.84
N ALA A 9 0.11 6.60 -3.02
CA ALA A 9 0.96 7.03 -4.12
C ALA A 9 0.39 8.19 -4.92
N MET A 10 -0.95 8.24 -5.03
CA MET A 10 -1.66 9.19 -5.88
C MET A 10 -2.60 10.08 -5.07
N PRO A 11 -2.87 11.32 -5.57
CA PRO A 11 -3.86 12.20 -4.93
C PRO A 11 -5.25 11.57 -4.82
N SER A 12 -5.66 10.76 -5.81
CA SER A 12 -6.94 10.03 -5.83
C SER A 12 -7.10 9.06 -4.66
N GLU A 13 -6.03 8.42 -4.22
CA GLU A 13 -6.03 7.48 -3.10
C GLU A 13 -6.22 8.16 -1.74
N LEU A 14 -5.93 9.45 -1.65
CA LEU A 14 -5.98 10.22 -0.40
C LEU A 14 -7.10 11.25 -0.34
N VAL A 15 -7.79 11.51 -1.45
CA VAL A 15 -8.80 12.57 -1.51
C VAL A 15 -9.93 12.34 -0.50
N ASP A 16 -10.39 11.11 -0.33
CA ASP A 16 -11.49 10.81 0.60
C ASP A 16 -10.99 10.72 2.06
N ILE A 17 -9.73 10.32 2.29
CA ILE A 17 -9.08 10.44 3.61
C ILE A 17 -9.01 11.91 4.02
N ARG A 18 -8.57 12.82 3.14
CA ARG A 18 -8.51 14.26 3.41
C ARG A 18 -9.86 14.89 3.67
N LYS A 19 -10.90 14.46 2.96
CA LYS A 19 -12.27 14.92 3.21
C LYS A 19 -12.80 14.47 4.56
N ALA A 20 -12.48 13.25 4.98
CA ALA A 20 -12.91 12.69 6.26
C ALA A 20 -12.12 13.27 7.44
N LEU A 21 -10.91 13.75 7.21
CA LEU A 21 -10.00 14.36 8.18
C LEU A 21 -9.71 15.82 7.79
N PRO A 22 -10.72 16.71 7.87
CA PRO A 22 -10.54 18.12 7.56
C PRO A 22 -9.63 18.79 8.62
N ASP A 23 -9.23 20.03 8.37
CA ASP A 23 -8.46 20.86 9.30
C ASP A 23 -7.11 20.24 9.73
N SER A 24 -6.46 19.52 8.80
CA SER A 24 -5.14 18.94 9.03
C SER A 24 -4.08 20.05 9.22
N GLU A 25 -3.24 19.89 10.23
CA GLU A 25 -1.94 20.59 10.23
C GLU A 25 -1.08 20.05 9.09
N ILE A 26 -0.40 20.93 8.35
CA ILE A 26 0.46 20.51 7.24
C ILE A 26 1.92 20.79 7.61
N GLN A 27 2.74 19.74 7.61
CA GLN A 27 4.18 19.85 7.76
C GLN A 27 4.89 19.41 6.49
N LYS A 28 5.80 20.25 5.98
CA LYS A 28 6.59 19.94 4.79
C LYS A 28 7.93 19.30 5.17
N LYS A 29 8.26 18.18 4.54
CA LYS A 29 9.56 17.51 4.72
C LYS A 29 9.94 16.73 3.46
N ALA A 30 11.21 16.81 3.06
CA ALA A 30 11.77 16.11 1.90
C ALA A 30 10.96 16.27 0.60
N GLY A 31 10.27 17.41 0.40
CA GLY A 31 9.43 17.68 -0.76
C GLY A 31 7.99 17.17 -0.66
N PHE A 32 7.60 16.53 0.46
CA PHE A 32 6.26 16.02 0.70
C PHE A 32 5.47 16.93 1.65
N ASP A 33 4.15 16.98 1.47
CA ASP A 33 3.19 17.58 2.40
C ASP A 33 2.58 16.48 3.26
N TYR A 34 2.93 16.46 4.54
CA TYR A 34 2.36 15.57 5.55
C TYR A 34 1.17 16.25 6.21
N TYR A 35 0.02 15.59 6.16
CA TYR A 35 -1.23 16.05 6.75
C TYR A 35 -1.41 15.35 8.09
N ILE A 36 -1.55 16.12 9.16
CA ILE A 36 -1.56 15.63 10.54
C ILE A 36 -2.91 15.92 11.15
N ASN A 37 -3.57 14.88 11.65
CA ASN A 37 -4.85 14.98 12.39
C ASN A 37 -4.74 14.21 13.71
N THR A 38 -5.56 14.59 14.68
CA THR A 38 -5.73 13.85 15.92
C THR A 38 -7.19 13.39 16.02
N VAL A 39 -7.41 12.09 16.17
CA VAL A 39 -8.72 11.48 16.34
C VAL A 39 -8.71 10.69 17.64
N GLY A 40 -9.38 11.18 18.67
CA GLY A 40 -9.27 10.63 20.02
C GLY A 40 -7.82 10.68 20.52
N ASP A 41 -7.26 9.56 20.92
CA ASP A 41 -5.88 9.43 21.40
C ASP A 41 -4.89 9.01 20.29
N THR A 42 -5.32 9.04 19.01
CA THR A 42 -4.51 8.62 17.88
C THR A 42 -4.15 9.80 16.98
N ARG A 43 -2.85 9.95 16.70
CA ARG A 43 -2.34 10.88 15.69
C ARG A 43 -2.27 10.14 14.34
N ILE A 44 -2.92 10.69 13.33
CA ILE A 44 -2.89 10.17 11.96
C ILE A 44 -2.03 11.12 11.11
N VAL A 45 -1.01 10.59 10.48
CA VAL A 45 -0.15 11.33 9.54
C VAL A 45 -0.31 10.69 8.17
N HIS A 46 -0.92 11.40 7.22
CA HIS A 46 -1.10 10.88 5.88
C HIS A 46 -0.39 11.71 4.83
N VAL A 47 0.11 11.05 3.78
CA VAL A 47 0.99 11.67 2.79
C VAL A 47 0.83 11.01 1.42
N CYS A 48 0.92 11.83 0.36
CA CYS A 48 1.04 11.37 -1.02
C CYS A 48 2.53 11.23 -1.37
N SER A 49 2.98 9.99 -1.58
CA SER A 49 4.38 9.72 -1.88
C SER A 49 4.79 10.05 -3.32
N GLY A 50 3.84 10.09 -4.25
CA GLY A 50 4.13 9.94 -5.67
C GLY A 50 4.32 8.46 -6.04
N ILE A 51 4.27 8.20 -7.34
CA ILE A 51 4.33 6.85 -7.90
C ILE A 51 5.75 6.31 -7.89
N ALA A 52 5.89 4.99 -7.77
CA ALA A 52 7.09 4.18 -7.89
C ALA A 52 7.99 4.14 -6.64
N LYS A 53 8.90 3.16 -6.63
CA LYS A 53 9.63 2.70 -5.44
C LYS A 53 10.53 3.77 -4.81
N VAL A 54 11.17 4.60 -5.62
CA VAL A 54 12.07 5.65 -5.10
C VAL A 54 11.28 6.70 -4.32
N ASN A 55 10.15 7.18 -4.88
CA ASN A 55 9.27 8.13 -4.21
C ASN A 55 8.72 7.53 -2.90
N ALA A 56 8.23 6.29 -2.96
CA ALA A 56 7.69 5.58 -1.82
C ALA A 56 8.74 5.41 -0.70
N ALA A 57 9.97 5.01 -1.03
CA ALA A 57 11.04 4.82 -0.05
C ALA A 57 11.45 6.13 0.62
N VAL A 58 11.67 7.21 -0.16
CA VAL A 58 12.06 8.53 0.37
C VAL A 58 10.95 9.08 1.27
N CYS A 59 9.70 8.99 0.82
CA CYS A 59 8.53 9.42 1.59
C CYS A 59 8.40 8.65 2.92
N THR A 60 8.53 7.32 2.87
CA THR A 60 8.43 6.45 4.05
C THR A 60 9.52 6.76 5.06
N GLN A 61 10.79 6.91 4.62
CA GLN A 61 11.89 7.25 5.53
C GLN A 61 11.70 8.63 6.17
N ALA A 62 11.31 9.64 5.36
CA ALA A 62 11.04 10.97 5.88
C ALA A 62 9.87 11.01 6.89
N LEU A 63 8.84 10.18 6.66
CA LEU A 63 7.72 9.98 7.59
C LEU A 63 8.21 9.38 8.92
N ILE A 64 9.01 8.32 8.84
CA ILE A 64 9.56 7.63 10.03
C ILE A 64 10.44 8.59 10.84
N ASP A 65 11.39 9.26 10.21
CA ASP A 65 12.34 10.16 10.88
C ASP A 65 11.67 11.36 11.54
N THR A 66 10.58 11.84 10.93
CA THR A 66 9.91 13.08 11.38
C THR A 66 8.82 12.82 12.42
N PHE A 67 8.04 11.76 12.24
CA PHE A 67 6.81 11.54 13.03
C PHE A 67 6.88 10.31 13.93
N GLN A 68 7.87 9.43 13.74
CA GLN A 68 8.08 8.21 14.52
C GLN A 68 6.78 7.39 14.67
N PRO A 69 6.15 6.97 13.55
CA PRO A 69 4.88 6.25 13.61
C PRO A 69 5.05 4.89 14.29
N ASP A 70 4.05 4.49 15.07
CA ASP A 70 3.97 3.17 15.67
C ASP A 70 3.70 2.10 14.61
N VAL A 71 3.00 2.48 13.53
CA VAL A 71 2.65 1.61 12.40
C VAL A 71 2.57 2.38 11.10
N ILE A 72 2.78 1.70 9.97
CA ILE A 72 2.64 2.24 8.63
C ILE A 72 1.60 1.43 7.85
N TRP A 73 0.60 2.12 7.29
CA TRP A 73 -0.38 1.57 6.36
C TRP A 73 -0.12 2.15 4.97
N ASN A 74 0.22 1.28 4.03
CA ASN A 74 0.33 1.65 2.64
C ASN A 74 -1.03 1.38 1.96
N ALA A 75 -1.76 2.44 1.66
CA ALA A 75 -3.15 2.39 1.19
C ALA A 75 -3.22 2.82 -0.26
N GLY A 76 -3.79 1.99 -1.14
CA GLY A 76 -3.89 2.33 -2.54
C GLY A 76 -4.56 1.26 -3.40
N ILE A 77 -4.34 1.35 -4.69
CA ILE A 77 -4.90 0.43 -5.68
C ILE A 77 -3.80 -0.44 -6.31
N ALA A 78 -4.19 -1.53 -6.96
CA ALA A 78 -3.26 -2.47 -7.59
C ALA A 78 -3.92 -3.24 -8.73
N GLY A 79 -3.10 -3.82 -9.61
CA GLY A 79 -3.54 -4.80 -10.59
C GLY A 79 -3.67 -6.20 -10.00
N GLY A 80 -4.76 -6.89 -10.33
CA GLY A 80 -5.02 -8.26 -9.90
C GLY A 80 -4.17 -9.28 -10.66
N MET A 81 -3.50 -10.16 -9.91
CA MET A 81 -2.64 -11.19 -10.50
C MET A 81 -3.25 -12.58 -10.38
N ASN A 82 -3.98 -12.87 -9.33
CA ASN A 82 -4.66 -14.14 -9.10
C ASN A 82 -6.03 -14.18 -9.79
N ARG A 83 -6.40 -15.32 -10.38
CA ARG A 83 -7.66 -15.50 -11.14
C ARG A 83 -8.93 -15.41 -10.30
N ASP A 84 -8.82 -15.69 -8.99
CA ASP A 84 -9.95 -15.66 -8.06
C ASP A 84 -10.22 -14.27 -7.49
N ILE A 85 -9.34 -13.31 -7.82
CA ILE A 85 -9.41 -11.92 -7.38
C ILE A 85 -9.94 -11.05 -8.53
N HIS A 86 -10.94 -10.26 -8.25
CA HIS A 86 -11.63 -9.43 -9.24
C HIS A 86 -11.50 -7.96 -8.92
N VAL A 87 -11.78 -7.12 -9.90
CA VAL A 87 -11.85 -5.66 -9.72
C VAL A 87 -12.79 -5.32 -8.56
N CYS A 88 -12.34 -4.42 -7.72
CA CYS A 88 -12.95 -4.03 -6.45
C CYS A 88 -12.81 -5.04 -5.27
N ASP A 89 -12.21 -6.21 -5.43
CA ASP A 89 -11.75 -7.01 -4.29
C ASP A 89 -10.55 -6.31 -3.61
N VAL A 90 -10.25 -6.69 -2.38
CA VAL A 90 -9.13 -6.12 -1.63
C VAL A 90 -8.06 -7.18 -1.38
N VAL A 91 -6.81 -6.85 -1.63
CA VAL A 91 -5.65 -7.65 -1.21
C VAL A 91 -4.98 -6.96 -0.03
N VAL A 92 -4.92 -7.66 1.09
CA VAL A 92 -4.15 -7.29 2.28
C VAL A 92 -2.83 -8.04 2.22
N SER A 93 -1.71 -7.33 2.26
CA SER A 93 -0.41 -7.98 2.14
C SER A 93 -0.13 -8.94 3.29
N SER A 94 0.22 -10.20 2.99
CA SER A 94 0.96 -11.04 3.92
C SER A 94 2.45 -10.69 3.89
N GLU A 95 2.93 -10.37 2.68
CA GLU A 95 4.31 -10.02 2.39
C GLU A 95 4.39 -9.18 1.12
N VAL A 96 5.48 -8.41 1.00
CA VAL A 96 5.76 -7.60 -0.18
C VAL A 96 7.19 -7.81 -0.65
N LEU A 97 7.42 -7.74 -1.97
CA LEU A 97 8.74 -7.88 -2.58
C LEU A 97 8.80 -7.22 -3.96
N PRO A 98 10.00 -6.81 -4.45
CA PRO A 98 10.14 -6.31 -5.82
C PRO A 98 10.07 -7.46 -6.83
N HIS A 99 9.38 -7.25 -7.96
CA HIS A 99 9.34 -8.21 -9.06
C HIS A 99 10.36 -7.93 -10.16
N ASP A 100 10.94 -6.76 -10.18
CA ASP A 100 11.85 -6.23 -11.19
C ASP A 100 13.31 -6.16 -10.71
N LEU A 101 13.62 -6.83 -9.61
CA LEU A 101 14.95 -6.98 -9.04
C LEU A 101 15.23 -8.46 -8.78
N ASP A 102 16.42 -8.93 -9.08
CA ASP A 102 16.85 -10.25 -8.65
C ASP A 102 17.06 -10.26 -7.13
N LEU A 103 16.26 -11.08 -6.45
CA LEU A 103 16.19 -11.10 -4.98
C LEU A 103 17.51 -11.51 -4.31
N HIS A 104 18.47 -12.16 -5.04
CA HIS A 104 19.77 -12.46 -4.46
C HIS A 104 20.51 -11.19 -4.00
N PHE A 105 20.32 -10.04 -4.69
CA PHE A 105 20.92 -8.79 -4.25
C PHE A 105 20.40 -8.31 -2.88
N LEU A 106 19.14 -8.60 -2.58
CA LEU A 106 18.57 -8.27 -1.27
C LEU A 106 18.84 -9.34 -0.21
N ASN A 107 19.08 -10.58 -0.62
CA ASN A 107 19.35 -11.69 0.30
C ASN A 107 20.83 -11.77 0.67
N ASP A 108 21.74 -11.53 -0.29
CA ASP A 108 23.19 -11.69 -0.10
C ASP A 108 23.86 -10.38 0.39
N TYR A 109 23.20 -9.24 0.21
CA TYR A 109 23.65 -7.92 0.65
C TYR A 109 22.61 -7.24 1.55
N PRO A 110 22.97 -6.19 2.31
CA PRO A 110 22.01 -5.49 3.16
C PRO A 110 20.76 -5.04 2.38
N PRO A 111 19.55 -5.38 2.82
CA PRO A 111 19.14 -5.72 4.19
C PRO A 111 19.22 -7.20 4.57
N TYR A 112 19.79 -8.07 3.76
CA TYR A 112 19.82 -9.53 3.93
C TYR A 112 18.42 -10.16 3.99
N CYS A 113 17.47 -9.54 3.33
CA CYS A 113 16.07 -9.94 3.28
C CYS A 113 15.44 -9.41 1.98
N GLY A 114 14.93 -10.31 1.15
CA GLY A 114 14.27 -9.97 -0.12
C GLY A 114 12.75 -9.97 -0.07
N ILE A 115 12.15 -10.48 1.03
CA ILE A 115 10.70 -10.59 1.22
C ILE A 115 10.34 -9.94 2.57
N PHE A 116 9.50 -8.91 2.56
CA PHE A 116 9.17 -8.13 3.73
C PHE A 116 7.78 -8.52 4.24
N GLN A 117 7.73 -9.14 5.44
CA GLN A 117 6.49 -9.63 6.04
C GLN A 117 5.68 -8.48 6.62
N ALA A 118 4.38 -8.46 6.35
CA ALA A 118 3.46 -7.53 6.98
C ALA A 118 3.13 -7.96 8.43
N ASP A 119 2.74 -7.01 9.26
CA ASP A 119 2.40 -7.28 10.65
C ASP A 119 1.05 -8.01 10.77
N LYS A 120 1.04 -9.11 11.52
CA LYS A 120 -0.14 -9.96 11.67
C LYS A 120 -1.33 -9.23 12.31
N VAL A 121 -1.08 -8.37 13.29
CA VAL A 121 -2.17 -7.63 13.98
C VAL A 121 -2.82 -6.65 13.01
N LEU A 122 -2.03 -6.03 12.14
CA LEU A 122 -2.51 -5.12 11.12
C LEU A 122 -3.26 -5.86 10.00
N ILE A 123 -2.80 -7.06 9.60
CA ILE A 123 -3.51 -7.93 8.66
C ILE A 123 -4.89 -8.29 9.22
N ASP A 124 -4.94 -8.81 10.45
CA ASP A 124 -6.19 -9.22 11.09
C ASP A 124 -7.16 -8.03 11.26
N LEU A 125 -6.65 -6.82 11.53
CA LEU A 125 -7.45 -5.60 11.58
C LEU A 125 -8.04 -5.24 10.21
N ALA A 126 -7.22 -5.27 9.16
CA ALA A 126 -7.65 -4.94 7.79
C ALA A 126 -8.72 -5.92 7.29
N VAL A 127 -8.51 -7.22 7.49
CA VAL A 127 -9.48 -8.27 7.09
C VAL A 127 -10.81 -8.08 7.80
N ARG A 128 -10.81 -7.92 9.14
CA ARG A 128 -12.05 -7.67 9.89
C ARG A 128 -12.78 -6.42 9.40
N THR A 129 -12.03 -5.37 9.06
CA THR A 129 -12.63 -4.15 8.54
C THR A 129 -13.24 -4.37 7.15
N CYS A 130 -12.59 -5.15 6.28
CA CYS A 130 -13.19 -5.55 5.00
C CYS A 130 -14.50 -6.31 5.20
N ASP A 131 -14.55 -7.25 6.15
CA ASP A 131 -15.75 -8.02 6.49
C ASP A 131 -16.89 -7.11 6.99
N GLU A 132 -16.59 -6.09 7.82
CA GLU A 132 -17.58 -5.09 8.27
C GLU A 132 -18.23 -4.33 7.10
N PHE A 133 -17.48 -4.07 6.03
CA PHE A 133 -17.98 -3.42 4.80
C PHE A 133 -18.59 -4.41 3.80
N GLY A 134 -18.59 -5.71 4.08
CA GLY A 134 -19.01 -6.74 3.12
C GLY A 134 -18.13 -6.78 1.86
N VAL A 135 -16.86 -6.39 1.98
CA VAL A 135 -15.88 -6.38 0.90
C VAL A 135 -15.10 -7.69 0.92
N LYS A 136 -15.06 -8.39 -0.21
CA LYS A 136 -14.26 -9.60 -0.36
C LYS A 136 -12.77 -9.22 -0.26
N SER A 137 -12.06 -9.87 0.66
CA SER A 137 -10.64 -9.65 0.87
C SER A 137 -9.83 -10.94 0.79
N PHE A 138 -8.55 -10.80 0.39
CA PHE A 138 -7.57 -11.87 0.31
C PHE A 138 -6.33 -11.44 1.08
N VAL A 139 -5.75 -12.34 1.83
CA VAL A 139 -4.44 -12.14 2.45
C VAL A 139 -3.41 -12.81 1.56
N GLY A 140 -2.51 -12.01 0.96
CA GLY A 140 -1.63 -12.54 -0.06
C GLY A 140 -0.38 -11.73 -0.35
N ARG A 141 0.38 -12.19 -1.33
CA ARG A 141 1.62 -11.57 -1.78
C ARG A 141 1.32 -10.40 -2.72
N ILE A 142 1.91 -9.23 -2.41
CA ILE A 142 1.92 -8.07 -3.31
C ILE A 142 3.35 -7.86 -3.83
N VAL A 143 3.49 -7.71 -5.15
CA VAL A 143 4.78 -7.45 -5.78
C VAL A 143 4.82 -6.07 -6.41
N SER A 144 5.98 -5.39 -6.33
CA SER A 144 6.12 -4.03 -6.84
C SER A 144 7.21 -3.92 -7.91
N GLY A 145 6.99 -3.05 -8.89
CA GLY A 145 7.97 -2.70 -9.92
C GLY A 145 7.88 -1.25 -10.35
N GLU A 146 8.83 -0.82 -11.21
CA GLU A 146 8.91 0.58 -11.70
C GLU A 146 8.00 0.84 -12.93
N ALA A 147 7.24 -0.15 -13.39
CA ALA A 147 6.37 -0.02 -14.54
C ALA A 147 4.96 -0.50 -14.24
N PHE A 148 3.97 0.21 -14.79
CA PHE A 148 2.58 -0.24 -14.77
C PHE A 148 2.44 -1.49 -15.65
N VAL A 149 1.97 -2.59 -15.07
CA VAL A 149 1.81 -3.87 -15.79
C VAL A 149 0.51 -3.87 -16.56
N THR A 150 0.63 -3.77 -17.89
CA THR A 150 -0.49 -3.76 -18.85
C THR A 150 -0.25 -4.72 -20.00
N SER A 151 0.34 -5.89 -19.73
CA SER A 151 0.67 -6.89 -20.75
C SER A 151 0.51 -8.29 -20.21
N ASN A 152 -0.26 -9.12 -20.88
CA ASN A 152 -0.43 -10.54 -20.57
C ASN A 152 0.91 -11.30 -20.50
N THR A 153 1.86 -10.94 -21.35
CA THR A 153 3.20 -11.57 -21.35
C THR A 153 3.97 -11.22 -20.08
N VAL A 154 3.99 -9.94 -19.68
CA VAL A 154 4.66 -9.48 -18.45
C VAL A 154 3.97 -10.07 -17.22
N LYS A 155 2.64 -10.04 -17.19
CA LYS A 155 1.84 -10.67 -16.12
C LYS A 155 2.19 -12.14 -15.96
N ALA A 156 2.23 -12.92 -17.07
CA ALA A 156 2.54 -14.35 -17.04
C ALA A 156 3.96 -14.64 -16.52
N ASP A 157 4.96 -13.83 -16.90
CA ASP A 157 6.32 -13.94 -16.38
C ASP A 157 6.39 -13.69 -14.87
N ILE A 158 5.78 -12.61 -14.40
CA ILE A 158 5.73 -12.29 -12.97
C ILE A 158 5.00 -13.40 -12.21
N GLN A 159 3.87 -13.89 -12.73
CA GLN A 159 3.09 -14.95 -12.12
C GLN A 159 3.87 -16.26 -12.02
N GLN A 160 4.62 -16.63 -13.06
CA GLN A 160 5.43 -17.83 -13.07
C GLN A 160 6.58 -17.77 -12.04
N ARG A 161 7.21 -16.60 -11.88
CA ARG A 161 8.37 -16.44 -10.99
C ARG A 161 7.99 -16.27 -9.52
N LEU A 162 6.90 -15.56 -9.23
CA LEU A 162 6.63 -15.05 -7.90
C LEU A 162 5.24 -15.42 -7.35
N THR A 163 4.31 -15.90 -8.18
CA THR A 163 2.93 -16.28 -7.81
C THR A 163 2.23 -15.23 -6.93
N PRO A 164 2.21 -13.94 -7.31
CA PRO A 164 1.59 -12.91 -6.51
C PRO A 164 0.06 -12.88 -6.67
N ASP A 165 -0.60 -12.27 -5.69
CA ASP A 165 -2.03 -11.96 -5.70
C ASP A 165 -2.33 -10.60 -6.32
N ALA A 166 -1.42 -9.63 -6.12
CA ALA A 166 -1.53 -8.29 -6.70
C ALA A 166 -0.16 -7.73 -7.12
N VAL A 167 -0.18 -6.75 -8.03
CA VAL A 167 0.99 -5.99 -8.48
C VAL A 167 0.73 -4.50 -8.35
N ASP A 168 1.72 -3.77 -7.81
CA ASP A 168 1.72 -2.32 -7.68
C ASP A 168 3.10 -1.72 -7.99
N MET A 169 3.33 -0.49 -7.58
CA MET A 169 4.60 0.18 -7.81
C MET A 169 5.29 0.67 -6.51
N GLU A 170 4.74 0.43 -5.31
CA GLU A 170 5.22 1.04 -4.06
C GLU A 170 5.39 0.08 -2.88
N SER A 171 4.50 -0.91 -2.72
CA SER A 171 4.39 -1.72 -1.49
C SER A 171 5.72 -2.34 -1.06
N ALA A 172 6.52 -2.85 -2.00
CA ALA A 172 7.83 -3.42 -1.68
C ALA A 172 8.79 -2.39 -1.10
N ALA A 173 8.77 -1.16 -1.59
CA ALA A 173 9.64 -0.08 -1.10
C ALA A 173 9.22 0.41 0.28
N VAL A 174 7.91 0.57 0.51
CA VAL A 174 7.37 0.89 1.84
C VAL A 174 7.72 -0.22 2.83
N GLY A 175 7.48 -1.49 2.47
CA GLY A 175 7.78 -2.63 3.32
C GLY A 175 9.27 -2.78 3.62
N GLN A 176 10.15 -2.59 2.64
CA GLN A 176 11.60 -2.60 2.84
C GLN A 176 12.07 -1.48 3.78
N CYS A 177 11.51 -0.27 3.62
CA CYS A 177 11.82 0.85 4.48
C CYS A 177 11.33 0.61 5.92
N ALA A 178 10.10 0.13 6.08
CA ALA A 178 9.53 -0.24 7.38
C ALA A 178 10.35 -1.34 8.06
N TYR A 179 10.75 -2.40 7.34
CA TYR A 179 11.60 -3.48 7.83
C TYR A 179 12.95 -2.95 8.36
N ARG A 180 13.64 -2.09 7.59
CA ARG A 180 14.93 -1.51 8.02
C ARG A 180 14.82 -0.65 9.28
N ASN A 181 13.67 -0.03 9.50
CA ASN A 181 13.40 0.82 10.65
C ASN A 181 12.65 0.08 11.77
N GLN A 182 12.34 -1.21 11.60
CA GLN A 182 11.62 -2.05 12.57
C GLN A 182 10.24 -1.48 12.93
N VAL A 183 9.58 -0.83 11.97
CA VAL A 183 8.21 -0.30 12.11
C VAL A 183 7.23 -1.31 11.52
N PRO A 184 6.21 -1.76 12.27
CA PRO A 184 5.17 -2.64 11.74
C PRO A 184 4.43 -1.99 10.58
N PHE A 185 4.13 -2.76 9.51
CA PHE A 185 3.43 -2.24 8.34
C PHE A 185 2.43 -3.24 7.79
N VAL A 186 1.50 -2.75 6.96
CA VAL A 186 0.63 -3.52 6.08
C VAL A 186 0.36 -2.71 4.81
N SER A 187 0.29 -3.39 3.67
CA SER A 187 -0.25 -2.81 2.43
C SER A 187 -1.66 -3.30 2.19
N ILE A 188 -2.57 -2.37 1.85
CA ILE A 188 -3.99 -2.63 1.61
C ILE A 188 -4.30 -2.08 0.22
N ARG A 189 -4.62 -2.98 -0.72
CA ARG A 189 -4.80 -2.65 -2.13
C ARG A 189 -6.17 -3.08 -2.61
N CYS A 190 -6.98 -2.14 -3.11
CA CYS A 190 -8.18 -2.49 -3.85
C CYS A 190 -7.82 -2.68 -5.34
N ILE A 191 -8.34 -3.73 -5.93
CA ILE A 191 -8.02 -4.07 -7.32
C ILE A 191 -8.75 -3.12 -8.27
N SER A 192 -7.99 -2.40 -9.09
CA SER A 192 -8.48 -1.47 -10.10
C SER A 192 -8.56 -2.09 -11.51
N ASP A 193 -7.72 -3.09 -11.76
CA ASP A 193 -7.54 -3.72 -13.08
C ASP A 193 -6.97 -5.13 -12.92
N ASN A 194 -6.85 -5.86 -14.03
CA ASN A 194 -6.34 -7.23 -14.02
C ASN A 194 -4.84 -7.33 -14.39
N ALA A 195 -4.11 -6.24 -14.47
CA ALA A 195 -2.70 -6.21 -14.90
C ALA A 195 -2.46 -6.92 -16.26
N ASP A 196 -3.39 -6.77 -17.20
CA ASP A 196 -3.40 -7.42 -18.51
C ASP A 196 -3.49 -6.40 -19.66
N ASP A 197 -3.69 -6.85 -20.89
CA ASP A 197 -3.76 -5.97 -22.08
C ASP A 197 -4.93 -4.97 -22.02
N GLU A 198 -5.94 -5.20 -21.18
CA GLU A 198 -7.07 -4.29 -20.92
C GLU A 198 -6.88 -3.46 -19.63
N GLY A 199 -5.75 -3.64 -18.94
CA GLY A 199 -5.49 -3.05 -17.62
C GLY A 199 -5.60 -1.53 -17.60
N ALA A 200 -5.07 -0.83 -18.61
CA ALA A 200 -5.16 0.64 -18.66
C ALA A 200 -6.60 1.15 -18.77
N MET A 201 -7.45 0.50 -19.57
CA MET A 201 -8.85 0.88 -19.70
C MET A 201 -9.65 0.58 -18.43
N SER A 202 -9.40 -0.56 -17.81
CA SER A 202 -10.00 -0.93 -16.53
C SER A 202 -9.59 0.02 -15.42
N PHE A 203 -8.31 0.41 -15.36
CA PHE A 203 -7.78 1.39 -14.42
C PHE A 203 -8.52 2.73 -14.52
N ASP A 204 -8.64 3.31 -15.72
CA ASP A 204 -9.33 4.58 -15.94
C ASP A 204 -10.80 4.54 -15.45
N GLN A 205 -11.42 3.37 -15.57
CA GLN A 205 -12.82 3.16 -15.17
C GLN A 205 -12.98 3.00 -13.64
N PHE A 206 -12.07 2.26 -12.99
CA PHE A 206 -12.26 1.81 -11.61
C PHE A 206 -11.35 2.49 -10.58
N GLU A 207 -10.34 3.27 -10.99
CA GLU A 207 -9.39 3.95 -10.09
C GLU A 207 -10.10 4.64 -8.92
N LYS A 208 -11.06 5.51 -9.20
CA LYS A 208 -11.75 6.29 -8.16
C LYS A 208 -12.60 5.44 -7.23
N ILE A 209 -13.21 4.37 -7.74
CA ILE A 209 -14.05 3.46 -6.95
C ILE A 209 -13.16 2.64 -6.01
N ALA A 210 -12.06 2.11 -6.54
CA ALA A 210 -11.09 1.32 -5.80
C ALA A 210 -10.38 2.17 -4.73
N ALA A 211 -9.92 3.37 -5.09
CA ALA A 211 -9.28 4.31 -4.18
C ALA A 211 -10.21 4.71 -3.02
N LYS A 212 -11.47 5.04 -3.33
CA LYS A 212 -12.47 5.34 -2.28
C LYS A 212 -12.67 4.16 -1.33
N ARG A 213 -12.75 2.93 -1.85
CA ARG A 213 -12.94 1.75 -1.02
C ARG A 213 -11.80 1.57 -0.01
N VAL A 214 -10.55 1.71 -0.46
CA VAL A 214 -9.40 1.65 0.47
C VAL A 214 -9.43 2.79 1.47
N ALA A 215 -9.79 4.00 1.06
CA ALA A 215 -9.92 5.13 1.98
C ALA A 215 -10.94 4.85 3.09
N ASP A 216 -12.12 4.31 2.73
CA ASP A 216 -13.16 3.95 3.72
C ASP A 216 -12.64 2.87 4.71
N ILE A 217 -11.92 1.85 4.21
CA ILE A 217 -11.32 0.79 5.03
C ILE A 217 -10.28 1.37 6.01
N VAL A 218 -9.30 2.14 5.53
CA VAL A 218 -8.23 2.65 6.41
C VAL A 218 -8.76 3.67 7.42
N LEU A 219 -9.76 4.48 7.07
CA LEU A 219 -10.44 5.38 8.00
C LEU A 219 -11.16 4.60 9.11
N ARG A 220 -11.82 3.51 8.77
CA ARG A 220 -12.47 2.64 9.76
C ARG A 220 -11.46 1.91 10.62
N MET A 221 -10.37 1.41 10.04
CA MET A 221 -9.25 0.84 10.80
C MET A 221 -8.70 1.83 11.83
N ALA A 222 -8.53 3.11 11.45
CA ALA A 222 -8.02 4.14 12.35
C ALA A 222 -8.93 4.45 13.54
N GLN A 223 -10.23 4.18 13.42
CA GLN A 223 -11.19 4.33 14.52
C GLN A 223 -11.15 3.16 15.52
N THR A 224 -10.62 2.00 15.10
CA THR A 224 -10.67 0.75 15.88
C THR A 224 -9.29 0.21 16.28
N TYR A 225 -8.22 0.82 15.80
CA TYR A 225 -6.83 0.52 16.15
C TYR A 225 -6.45 1.19 17.48
#